data_c0c7bc7ce6ab7a65362624d970a4d32f
#
_entry.id   c0c7bc7ce6ab7a65362624d970a4d32f
#
_cell.length_a   1.000
_cell.length_b   1.000
_cell.length_c   1.000
_cell.angle_alpha   90.00
_cell.angle_beta   90.00
_cell.angle_gamma   90.00
#
_symmetry.space_group_name_H-M   'P 1'
#
loop_
_entity.id
_entity.type
_entity.pdbx_description
1 polymer ?
#
loop_
_entity_poly.entity_id
_entity_poly.type
_entity_poly.pdbx_seq_one_letter_code
_entity_poly.pdbx_strand_id
1 'polypeptide(L)'
;TLDRGVWPERLSSPALFDVASRAEILMFAHTLLASEALDEPALKQRLGLKIINQASINDLRRQLWQRLLENYTFAQQSCEQDASFCYLVENMDDLREQAAKFEVSDSSFYIGWAGPSRAFHERYLDEQLRKAALFPQISSEIARFGDHERNGDELNDRMFLLTFDSGPSPVSGNTDWLADYLRKQKMHGLFFVLGNSLQTRVEKSSATDVQALYQGQCVGIQGWQYRSHSHWVDWQSSITRSASLAQNLMPENYVPLFRPPYGQRRSDSQGFFQSQGLQVALWDIDSEDEAGKLKADESANRVLTLMLLWRRGIILFHDTQDKARIALPWLLHATAESGLGWQDCREAFR
;
A
#
# COMPACT_ATOMS: atom_id res chain seq x y z
N THR A 1 -8.27 13.17 1.50
CA THR A 1 -9.13 12.12 0.93
C THR A 1 -10.10 12.71 -0.06
N LEU A 2 -10.39 11.99 -1.16
CA LEU A 2 -11.42 12.38 -2.10
C LEU A 2 -12.80 12.20 -1.45
N ASP A 3 -13.68 13.18 -1.63
CA ASP A 3 -15.07 13.03 -1.28
C ASP A 3 -15.75 12.13 -2.31
N ARG A 4 -16.60 11.20 -1.87
CA ARG A 4 -17.36 10.31 -2.76
C ARG A 4 -18.33 11.03 -3.69
N GLY A 5 -18.78 12.23 -3.34
CA GLY A 5 -19.59 13.08 -4.21
C GLY A 5 -18.82 13.85 -5.27
N VAL A 6 -17.47 13.69 -5.29
CA VAL A 6 -16.56 14.38 -6.20
C VAL A 6 -16.01 13.39 -7.21
N TRP A 7 -15.75 13.88 -8.43
CA TRP A 7 -15.15 13.06 -9.49
C TRP A 7 -13.80 12.44 -9.06
N PRO A 8 -13.53 11.17 -9.41
CA PRO A 8 -14.47 10.21 -9.99
C PRO A 8 -15.29 9.47 -8.91
N GLU A 9 -16.58 9.37 -9.10
CA GLU A 9 -17.44 8.56 -8.22
C GLU A 9 -17.24 7.08 -8.45
N ARG A 10 -16.98 6.69 -9.70
CA ARG A 10 -16.78 5.33 -10.16
C ARG A 10 -15.86 5.31 -11.37
N LEU A 11 -15.02 4.30 -11.46
CA LEU A 11 -14.14 4.08 -12.61
C LEU A 11 -14.84 3.15 -13.62
N SER A 12 -15.65 3.73 -14.49
CA SER A 12 -16.56 3.00 -15.39
C SER A 12 -15.89 2.45 -16.65
N SER A 13 -14.62 2.73 -16.87
CA SER A 13 -13.87 2.22 -18.02
C SER A 13 -12.37 2.23 -17.77
N PRO A 14 -11.59 1.42 -18.53
CA PRO A 14 -10.13 1.52 -18.48
C PRO A 14 -9.58 2.90 -18.84
N ALA A 15 -10.21 3.58 -19.80
CA ALA A 15 -9.82 4.93 -20.18
C ALA A 15 -10.04 5.94 -19.03
N LEU A 16 -11.14 5.82 -18.28
CA LEU A 16 -11.39 6.68 -17.12
C LEU A 16 -10.41 6.43 -15.99
N PHE A 17 -9.98 5.18 -15.79
CA PHE A 17 -8.89 4.88 -14.86
C PHE A 17 -7.64 5.68 -15.23
N ASP A 18 -7.25 5.70 -16.48
CA ASP A 18 -6.09 6.46 -16.96
C ASP A 18 -6.28 7.97 -16.80
N VAL A 19 -7.45 8.51 -17.11
CA VAL A 19 -7.76 9.94 -16.91
C VAL A 19 -7.59 10.32 -15.44
N ALA A 20 -8.20 9.57 -14.54
CA ALA A 20 -8.11 9.82 -13.10
C ALA A 20 -6.68 9.64 -12.59
N SER A 21 -5.97 8.65 -13.08
CA SER A 21 -4.56 8.42 -12.77
C SER A 21 -3.68 9.60 -13.19
N ARG A 22 -3.84 10.09 -14.43
CA ARG A 22 -3.10 11.28 -14.90
C ARG A 22 -3.35 12.50 -14.01
N ALA A 23 -4.61 12.71 -13.64
CA ALA A 23 -4.99 13.80 -12.75
C ALA A 23 -4.31 13.73 -11.39
N GLU A 24 -4.36 12.57 -10.73
CA GLU A 24 -3.73 12.37 -9.42
C GLU A 24 -2.20 12.46 -9.49
N ILE A 25 -1.58 11.91 -10.54
CA ILE A 25 -0.14 12.00 -10.76
C ILE A 25 0.30 13.46 -10.88
N LEU A 26 -0.40 14.27 -11.69
CA LEU A 26 -0.06 15.68 -11.89
C LEU A 26 -0.25 16.49 -10.60
N MET A 27 -1.32 16.24 -9.85
CA MET A 27 -1.56 16.92 -8.57
C MET A 27 -0.48 16.58 -7.55
N PHE A 28 -0.11 15.30 -7.43
CA PHE A 28 0.96 14.89 -6.52
C PHE A 28 2.31 15.46 -6.97
N ALA A 29 2.63 15.41 -8.26
CA ALA A 29 3.85 15.98 -8.82
C ALA A 29 3.96 17.49 -8.54
N HIS A 30 2.84 18.24 -8.68
CA HIS A 30 2.78 19.66 -8.33
C HIS A 30 3.09 19.89 -6.85
N THR A 31 2.50 19.08 -5.98
CA THR A 31 2.73 19.12 -4.53
C THR A 31 4.17 18.79 -4.16
N LEU A 32 4.73 17.76 -4.81
CA LEU A 32 6.13 17.35 -4.60
C LEU A 32 7.11 18.44 -5.01
N LEU A 33 6.88 19.05 -6.17
CA LEU A 33 7.70 20.16 -6.66
C LEU A 33 7.66 21.35 -5.69
N ALA A 34 6.48 21.73 -5.20
CA ALA A 34 6.32 22.80 -4.22
C ALA A 34 7.09 22.51 -2.92
N SER A 35 7.16 21.25 -2.49
CA SER A 35 7.91 20.85 -1.29
C SER A 35 9.41 21.04 -1.42
N GLU A 36 9.94 20.99 -2.64
CA GLU A 36 11.37 21.16 -2.90
C GLU A 36 11.82 22.61 -2.71
N ALA A 37 10.91 23.58 -2.73
CA ALA A 37 11.19 24.97 -2.47
C ALA A 37 11.40 25.31 -0.98
N LEU A 38 11.07 24.38 -0.09
CA LEU A 38 11.24 24.55 1.35
C LEU A 38 12.72 24.34 1.75
N ASP A 39 13.28 25.29 2.47
CA ASP A 39 14.57 25.13 3.11
C ASP A 39 14.46 24.18 4.32
N GLU A 40 15.61 23.83 4.91
CA GLU A 40 15.63 22.90 6.05
C GLU A 40 14.82 23.40 7.25
N PRO A 41 14.91 24.69 7.71
CA PRO A 41 14.08 25.18 8.80
C PRO A 41 12.57 25.09 8.51
N ALA A 42 12.14 25.47 7.31
CA ALA A 42 10.76 25.41 6.91
C ALA A 42 10.24 23.96 6.84
N LEU A 43 11.07 23.04 6.35
CA LEU A 43 10.73 21.62 6.28
C LEU A 43 10.61 21.00 7.67
N LYS A 44 11.54 21.32 8.59
CA LYS A 44 11.46 20.90 10.00
C LYS A 44 10.18 21.38 10.66
N GLN A 45 9.80 22.63 10.43
CA GLN A 45 8.57 23.19 10.96
C GLN A 45 7.34 22.48 10.41
N ARG A 46 7.28 22.27 9.11
CA ARG A 46 6.16 21.58 8.43
C ARG A 46 5.99 20.15 8.92
N LEU A 47 7.09 19.42 9.10
CA LEU A 47 7.07 18.04 9.57
C LEU A 47 6.95 17.91 11.11
N GLY A 48 7.07 19.00 11.85
CA GLY A 48 7.04 18.99 13.32
C GLY A 48 8.24 18.26 13.93
N LEU A 49 9.41 18.36 13.29
CA LEU A 49 10.64 17.66 13.69
C LEU A 49 11.75 18.65 14.01
N LYS A 50 12.57 18.31 15.01
CA LYS A 50 13.75 19.11 15.39
C LYS A 50 14.98 18.74 14.55
N ILE A 51 15.09 17.47 14.19
CA ILE A 51 16.22 16.92 13.42
C ILE A 51 15.62 16.11 12.28
N ILE A 52 16.20 16.23 11.10
CA ILE A 52 15.79 15.50 9.91
C ILE A 52 16.98 14.89 9.19
N ASN A 53 16.78 13.75 8.55
CA ASN A 53 17.75 13.15 7.64
C ASN A 53 17.51 13.68 6.21
N GLN A 54 18.22 14.75 5.86
CA GLN A 54 18.04 15.41 4.56
C GLN A 54 18.42 14.49 3.39
N ALA A 55 19.44 13.66 3.55
CA ALA A 55 19.86 12.73 2.51
C ALA A 55 18.75 11.71 2.18
N SER A 56 18.10 11.17 3.21
CA SER A 56 16.98 10.24 3.06
C SER A 56 15.77 10.91 2.38
N ILE A 57 15.48 12.17 2.75
CA ILE A 57 14.42 12.96 2.10
C ILE A 57 14.70 13.14 0.61
N ASN A 58 15.94 13.48 0.25
CA ASN A 58 16.32 13.67 -1.14
C ASN A 58 16.25 12.35 -1.93
N ASP A 59 16.66 11.24 -1.32
CA ASP A 59 16.54 9.91 -1.94
C ASP A 59 15.08 9.54 -2.20
N LEU A 60 14.20 9.77 -1.23
CA LEU A 60 12.77 9.54 -1.39
C LEU A 60 12.20 10.39 -2.52
N ARG A 61 12.53 11.68 -2.58
CA ARG A 61 12.05 12.58 -3.65
C ARG A 61 12.46 12.08 -5.04
N ARG A 62 13.71 11.61 -5.21
CA ARG A 62 14.16 11.02 -6.47
C ARG A 62 13.35 9.79 -6.86
N GLN A 63 13.11 8.90 -5.90
CA GLN A 63 12.29 7.70 -6.12
C GLN A 63 10.86 8.06 -6.50
N LEU A 64 10.24 9.02 -5.82
CA LEU A 64 8.89 9.47 -6.12
C LEU A 64 8.80 10.06 -7.54
N TRP A 65 9.73 10.90 -7.95
CA TRP A 65 9.76 11.44 -9.30
C TRP A 65 9.88 10.35 -10.37
N GLN A 66 10.74 9.37 -10.16
CA GLN A 66 10.90 8.25 -11.10
C GLN A 66 9.62 7.44 -11.22
N ARG A 67 8.96 7.14 -10.10
CA ARG A 67 7.67 6.43 -10.11
C ARG A 67 6.59 7.25 -10.81
N LEU A 68 6.53 8.54 -10.58
CA LEU A 68 5.56 9.43 -11.23
C LEU A 68 5.76 9.46 -12.75
N LEU A 69 7.00 9.54 -13.22
CA LEU A 69 7.31 9.53 -14.66
C LEU A 69 6.89 8.20 -15.30
N GLU A 70 7.25 7.09 -14.70
CA GLU A 70 6.87 5.75 -15.17
C GLU A 70 5.35 5.61 -15.22
N ASN A 71 4.67 6.00 -14.16
CA ASN A 71 3.21 5.90 -14.06
C ASN A 71 2.50 6.82 -15.04
N TYR A 72 2.99 8.04 -15.24
CA TYR A 72 2.44 8.93 -16.25
C TYR A 72 2.63 8.38 -17.65
N THR A 73 3.77 7.76 -17.92
CA THR A 73 4.05 7.10 -19.21
C THR A 73 3.03 6.00 -19.52
N PHE A 74 2.68 5.18 -18.54
CA PHE A 74 1.59 4.20 -18.68
C PHE A 74 0.24 4.89 -18.89
N ALA A 75 -0.08 5.88 -18.07
CA ALA A 75 -1.38 6.54 -18.08
C ALA A 75 -1.66 7.34 -19.36
N GLN A 76 -0.63 7.84 -20.05
CA GLN A 76 -0.81 8.61 -21.30
C GLN A 76 -1.04 7.74 -22.55
N GLN A 77 -0.92 6.41 -22.44
CA GLN A 77 -1.15 5.51 -23.58
C GLN A 77 -2.59 5.55 -24.10
N SER A 78 -3.55 5.98 -23.30
CA SER A 78 -4.96 6.11 -23.67
C SER A 78 -5.39 7.53 -24.04
N CYS A 79 -4.45 8.44 -24.27
CA CYS A 79 -4.73 9.85 -24.60
C CYS A 79 -5.52 10.03 -25.90
N GLU A 80 -5.42 9.10 -26.84
CA GLU A 80 -6.25 9.12 -28.05
C GLU A 80 -7.73 8.83 -27.77
N GLN A 81 -8.02 8.07 -26.72
CA GLN A 81 -9.39 7.74 -26.31
C GLN A 81 -10.01 8.86 -25.50
N ASP A 82 -9.25 9.47 -24.63
CA ASP A 82 -9.65 10.63 -23.83
C ASP A 82 -8.40 11.47 -23.51
N ALA A 83 -8.37 12.70 -24.01
CA ALA A 83 -7.23 13.60 -23.90
C ALA A 83 -7.16 14.39 -22.58
N SER A 84 -8.09 14.16 -21.65
CA SER A 84 -8.10 14.86 -20.36
C SER A 84 -6.82 14.61 -19.57
N PHE A 85 -6.16 15.69 -19.12
CA PHE A 85 -4.89 15.67 -18.41
C PHE A 85 -3.75 15.06 -19.21
N CYS A 86 -3.84 15.08 -20.53
CA CYS A 86 -2.79 14.64 -21.44
C CYS A 86 -1.93 15.82 -21.86
N TYR A 87 -0.66 15.71 -21.55
CA TYR A 87 0.38 16.65 -21.92
C TYR A 87 1.54 15.86 -22.53
N LEU A 88 2.34 16.52 -23.39
CA LEU A 88 3.50 15.86 -23.95
C LEU A 88 4.58 15.71 -22.89
N VAL A 89 4.74 14.48 -22.38
CA VAL A 89 5.75 14.11 -21.38
C VAL A 89 6.55 12.94 -21.91
N GLU A 90 7.80 13.20 -22.29
CA GLU A 90 8.72 12.18 -22.78
C GLU A 90 9.85 11.88 -21.79
N ASN A 91 10.12 12.80 -20.86
CA ASN A 91 11.22 12.70 -19.90
C ASN A 91 10.89 13.41 -18.58
N MET A 92 11.83 13.38 -17.65
CA MET A 92 11.67 13.98 -16.33
C MET A 92 11.49 15.50 -16.40
N ASP A 93 12.21 16.18 -17.27
CA ASP A 93 12.11 17.64 -17.40
C ASP A 93 10.71 18.05 -17.86
N ASP A 94 10.14 17.31 -18.80
CA ASP A 94 8.76 17.54 -19.27
C ASP A 94 7.76 17.36 -18.13
N LEU A 95 7.90 16.30 -17.34
CA LEU A 95 7.00 16.04 -16.21
C LEU A 95 7.09 17.16 -15.17
N ARG A 96 8.30 17.58 -14.83
CA ARG A 96 8.53 18.68 -13.87
C ARG A 96 7.95 20.00 -14.38
N GLU A 97 8.09 20.28 -15.67
CA GLU A 97 7.50 21.46 -16.31
C GLU A 97 5.97 21.43 -16.22
N GLN A 98 5.33 20.31 -16.54
CA GLN A 98 3.88 20.16 -16.45
C GLN A 98 3.39 20.21 -15.00
N ALA A 99 4.14 19.65 -14.06
CA ALA A 99 3.86 19.77 -12.63
C ALA A 99 3.87 21.22 -12.15
N ALA A 100 4.85 22.01 -12.61
CA ALA A 100 4.96 23.43 -12.25
C ALA A 100 3.77 24.25 -12.78
N LYS A 101 3.30 23.94 -13.97
CA LYS A 101 2.18 24.64 -14.64
C LYS A 101 0.81 24.09 -14.26
N PHE A 102 0.75 22.95 -13.56
CA PHE A 102 -0.51 22.26 -13.32
C PHE A 102 -1.47 23.13 -12.52
N GLU A 103 -2.59 23.43 -13.15
CA GLU A 103 -3.67 24.24 -12.59
C GLU A 103 -5.00 23.76 -13.14
N VAL A 104 -6.03 23.76 -12.29
CA VAL A 104 -7.40 23.45 -12.69
C VAL A 104 -8.19 24.76 -12.65
N SER A 105 -8.70 25.17 -13.82
CA SER A 105 -9.42 26.43 -13.93
C SER A 105 -10.76 26.38 -13.18
N ASP A 106 -11.22 27.54 -12.69
CA ASP A 106 -12.49 27.66 -11.96
C ASP A 106 -13.72 27.25 -12.79
N SER A 107 -13.59 27.28 -14.12
CA SER A 107 -14.65 26.84 -15.05
C SER A 107 -14.55 25.36 -15.45
N SER A 108 -13.53 24.66 -14.98
CA SER A 108 -13.34 23.26 -15.32
C SER A 108 -14.38 22.36 -14.66
N PHE A 109 -14.77 21.30 -15.39
CA PHE A 109 -15.55 20.19 -14.84
C PHE A 109 -14.89 19.58 -13.58
N TYR A 110 -13.55 19.61 -13.50
CA TYR A 110 -12.77 18.98 -12.43
C TYR A 110 -12.51 19.92 -11.23
N ILE A 111 -13.06 21.12 -11.20
CA ILE A 111 -12.73 22.08 -10.14
C ILE A 111 -13.12 21.57 -8.74
N GLY A 112 -14.23 20.85 -8.63
CA GLY A 112 -14.63 20.22 -7.36
C GLY A 112 -13.70 19.14 -6.86
N TRP A 113 -12.99 18.48 -7.76
CA TRP A 113 -11.97 17.48 -7.43
C TRP A 113 -10.65 18.12 -6.96
N ALA A 114 -10.25 19.24 -7.54
CA ALA A 114 -8.91 19.81 -7.39
C ALA A 114 -8.54 20.14 -5.94
N GLY A 115 -9.43 20.78 -5.19
CA GLY A 115 -9.19 21.13 -3.78
C GLY A 115 -8.99 19.93 -2.87
N PRO A 116 -9.93 18.98 -2.83
CA PRO A 116 -9.79 17.75 -2.05
C PRO A 116 -8.57 16.91 -2.45
N SER A 117 -8.25 16.79 -3.73
CA SER A 117 -7.08 16.09 -4.22
C SER A 117 -5.78 16.73 -3.73
N ARG A 118 -5.66 18.05 -3.84
CA ARG A 118 -4.49 18.78 -3.34
C ARG A 118 -4.30 18.56 -1.84
N ALA A 119 -5.34 18.69 -1.06
CA ALA A 119 -5.29 18.51 0.39
C ALA A 119 -4.87 17.08 0.76
N PHE A 120 -5.36 16.08 0.02
CA PHE A 120 -4.94 14.69 0.21
C PHE A 120 -3.46 14.51 -0.07
N HIS A 121 -2.98 14.95 -1.23
CA HIS A 121 -1.59 14.76 -1.63
C HIS A 121 -0.60 15.54 -0.77
N GLU A 122 -0.96 16.71 -0.29
CA GLU A 122 -0.15 17.46 0.69
C GLU A 122 0.05 16.67 1.98
N ARG A 123 -1.01 16.09 2.53
CA ARG A 123 -0.92 15.25 3.74
C ARG A 123 -0.15 13.95 3.48
N TYR A 124 -0.44 13.28 2.37
CA TYR A 124 0.25 12.05 2.02
C TYR A 124 1.75 12.28 1.82
N LEU A 125 2.12 13.35 1.13
CA LEU A 125 3.53 13.71 0.97
C LEU A 125 4.20 14.00 2.32
N ASP A 126 3.55 14.72 3.21
CA ASP A 126 4.07 15.01 4.55
C ASP A 126 4.30 13.73 5.35
N GLU A 127 3.40 12.76 5.26
CA GLU A 127 3.57 11.43 5.87
C GLU A 127 4.85 10.74 5.33
N GLN A 128 5.04 10.74 4.03
CA GLN A 128 6.20 10.11 3.38
C GLN A 128 7.51 10.84 3.72
N LEU A 129 7.51 12.16 3.68
CA LEU A 129 8.68 12.97 4.03
C LEU A 129 9.07 12.80 5.49
N ARG A 130 8.08 12.69 6.39
CA ARG A 130 8.32 12.46 7.81
C ARG A 130 8.99 11.10 8.05
N LYS A 131 8.53 10.04 7.39
CA LYS A 131 9.16 8.71 7.45
C LYS A 131 10.61 8.77 6.98
N ALA A 132 10.87 9.43 5.85
CA ALA A 132 12.22 9.61 5.32
C ALA A 132 13.10 10.45 6.26
N ALA A 133 12.56 11.51 6.84
CA ALA A 133 13.28 12.39 7.77
C ALA A 133 13.76 11.67 9.03
N LEU A 134 12.99 10.68 9.49
CA LEU A 134 13.29 9.87 10.68
C LEU A 134 14.15 8.63 10.37
N PHE A 135 14.42 8.36 9.11
CA PHE A 135 15.27 7.22 8.73
C PHE A 135 16.73 7.44 9.21
N PRO A 136 17.40 6.41 9.75
CA PRO A 136 16.97 5.01 9.91
C PRO A 136 16.30 4.71 11.27
N GLN A 137 15.91 5.71 12.05
CA GLN A 137 15.24 5.52 13.35
C GLN A 137 13.91 4.79 13.20
N ILE A 138 13.20 5.09 12.12
CA ILE A 138 12.02 4.35 11.69
C ILE A 138 12.38 3.65 10.37
N SER A 139 12.66 2.35 10.45
CA SER A 139 12.78 1.51 9.26
C SER A 139 11.38 1.28 8.70
N SER A 140 11.13 1.74 7.48
CA SER A 140 9.78 1.75 6.91
C SER A 140 9.79 1.27 5.46
N GLU A 141 8.62 1.19 4.88
CA GLU A 141 8.36 0.78 3.50
C GLU A 141 8.98 1.69 2.43
N ILE A 142 9.48 2.87 2.80
CA ILE A 142 10.06 3.82 1.84
C ILE A 142 11.43 3.42 1.30
N ALA A 143 12.12 2.49 1.97
CA ALA A 143 13.44 2.04 1.51
C ALA A 143 13.56 0.52 1.66
N ARG A 144 14.06 -0.13 0.62
CA ARG A 144 14.44 -1.54 0.69
C ARG A 144 15.90 -1.66 1.14
N PHE A 145 16.18 -2.68 1.96
CA PHE A 145 17.52 -2.97 2.44
C PHE A 145 18.25 -4.01 1.58
N GLY A 146 17.57 -4.63 0.62
CA GLY A 146 18.17 -5.60 -0.28
C GLY A 146 17.14 -6.34 -1.13
N ASP A 147 17.63 -7.27 -1.95
CA ASP A 147 16.80 -8.03 -2.89
C ASP A 147 15.88 -9.05 -2.21
N HIS A 148 16.05 -9.27 -0.92
CA HIS A 148 15.17 -10.12 -0.12
C HIS A 148 13.87 -9.40 0.28
N GLU A 149 13.70 -8.14 -0.08
CA GLU A 149 12.52 -7.33 0.24
C GLU A 149 11.66 -7.08 -0.99
N ARG A 150 10.34 -7.25 -0.84
CA ARG A 150 9.32 -7.02 -1.86
C ARG A 150 8.43 -5.87 -1.45
N ASN A 151 8.15 -4.95 -2.36
CA ASN A 151 7.32 -3.78 -2.07
C ASN A 151 6.16 -3.58 -3.07
N GLY A 152 6.02 -4.44 -4.08
CA GLY A 152 4.96 -4.34 -5.08
C GLY A 152 5.37 -3.66 -6.38
N ASP A 153 6.54 -3.04 -6.46
CA ASP A 153 7.04 -2.43 -7.70
C ASP A 153 7.20 -3.45 -8.84
N GLU A 154 7.37 -4.72 -8.49
CA GLU A 154 7.49 -5.83 -9.43
C GLU A 154 6.17 -6.24 -10.09
N LEU A 155 5.04 -5.77 -9.61
CA LEU A 155 3.74 -6.05 -10.22
C LEU A 155 3.57 -5.27 -11.54
N ASN A 156 2.80 -5.85 -12.45
CA ASN A 156 2.49 -5.20 -13.71
C ASN A 156 1.57 -3.99 -13.51
N ASP A 157 1.60 -3.04 -14.45
CA ASP A 157 0.68 -1.91 -14.44
C ASP A 157 -0.77 -2.39 -14.30
N ARG A 158 -1.57 -1.69 -13.50
CA ARG A 158 -2.97 -1.98 -13.16
C ARG A 158 -3.19 -3.25 -12.33
N MET A 159 -2.12 -3.85 -11.78
CA MET A 159 -2.22 -5.02 -10.91
C MET A 159 -2.01 -4.65 -9.46
N PHE A 160 -2.91 -5.15 -8.61
CA PHE A 160 -2.87 -4.90 -7.17
C PHE A 160 -3.01 -6.22 -6.41
N LEU A 161 -2.26 -6.34 -5.31
CA LEU A 161 -2.35 -7.47 -4.40
C LEU A 161 -2.99 -7.01 -3.08
N LEU A 162 -4.10 -7.64 -2.71
CA LEU A 162 -4.73 -7.41 -1.41
C LEU A 162 -4.01 -8.19 -0.32
N THR A 163 -3.61 -7.49 0.73
CA THR A 163 -3.00 -8.10 1.91
C THR A 163 -3.70 -7.64 3.19
N PHE A 164 -3.68 -8.52 4.20
CA PHE A 164 -4.37 -8.34 5.47
C PHE A 164 -3.47 -8.73 6.62
N ASP A 165 -3.27 -7.83 7.57
CA ASP A 165 -2.34 -8.00 8.69
C ASP A 165 -3.02 -8.28 10.01
N SER A 166 -2.24 -8.87 10.92
CA SER A 166 -2.47 -8.96 12.37
C SER A 166 -3.52 -10.00 12.82
N GLY A 167 -4.09 -10.77 11.89
CA GLY A 167 -5.02 -11.86 12.24
C GLY A 167 -4.32 -13.16 12.64
N PRO A 168 -5.12 -14.23 12.80
CA PRO A 168 -6.57 -14.24 12.63
C PRO A 168 -7.32 -13.59 13.81
N SER A 169 -8.52 -13.08 13.52
CA SER A 169 -9.48 -12.67 14.54
C SER A 169 -10.00 -13.87 15.34
N PRO A 170 -10.72 -13.65 16.45
CA PRO A 170 -11.51 -14.72 17.06
C PRO A 170 -12.49 -15.35 16.08
N VAL A 171 -12.97 -16.57 16.41
CA VAL A 171 -13.91 -17.33 15.57
C VAL A 171 -15.14 -16.48 15.24
N SER A 172 -15.59 -16.57 14.00
CA SER A 172 -16.72 -15.80 13.45
C SER A 172 -16.51 -14.28 13.44
N GLY A 173 -15.26 -13.82 13.48
CA GLY A 173 -14.91 -12.41 13.44
C GLY A 173 -14.61 -11.90 12.03
N ASN A 174 -13.83 -10.83 11.96
CA ASN A 174 -13.54 -10.13 10.72
C ASN A 174 -12.73 -10.97 9.72
N THR A 175 -11.78 -11.78 10.20
CA THR A 175 -11.01 -12.67 9.32
C THR A 175 -11.91 -13.66 8.60
N ASP A 176 -12.87 -14.26 9.31
CA ASP A 176 -13.84 -15.20 8.72
C ASP A 176 -14.66 -14.53 7.62
N TRP A 177 -15.16 -13.34 7.90
CA TRP A 177 -15.95 -12.57 6.94
C TRP A 177 -15.11 -12.22 5.69
N LEU A 178 -13.89 -11.71 5.88
CA LEU A 178 -13.02 -11.29 4.78
C LEU A 178 -12.61 -12.47 3.91
N ALA A 179 -12.18 -13.58 4.50
CA ALA A 179 -11.78 -14.77 3.75
C ALA A 179 -12.95 -15.33 2.93
N ASP A 180 -14.16 -15.39 3.53
CA ASP A 180 -15.37 -15.83 2.84
C ASP A 180 -15.77 -14.87 1.72
N TYR A 181 -15.70 -13.56 1.98
CA TYR A 181 -15.97 -12.53 0.98
C TYR A 181 -15.04 -12.66 -0.23
N LEU A 182 -13.72 -12.83 0.00
CA LEU A 182 -12.76 -13.00 -1.09
C LEU A 182 -13.06 -14.25 -1.93
N ARG A 183 -13.40 -15.38 -1.28
CA ARG A 183 -13.80 -16.61 -2.00
C ARG A 183 -15.03 -16.37 -2.88
N LYS A 184 -16.04 -15.68 -2.36
CA LYS A 184 -17.25 -15.33 -3.12
C LYS A 184 -16.95 -14.43 -4.32
N GLN A 185 -15.95 -13.56 -4.20
CA GLN A 185 -15.47 -12.72 -5.29
C GLN A 185 -14.45 -13.42 -6.20
N LYS A 186 -14.11 -14.68 -5.94
CA LYS A 186 -13.08 -15.45 -6.65
C LYS A 186 -11.71 -14.77 -6.60
N MET A 187 -11.38 -14.19 -5.45
CA MET A 187 -10.13 -13.49 -5.21
C MET A 187 -9.25 -14.26 -4.23
N HIS A 188 -7.94 -14.09 -4.38
CA HIS A 188 -6.91 -14.78 -3.61
C HIS A 188 -5.99 -13.75 -2.96
N GLY A 189 -6.30 -13.41 -1.72
CA GLY A 189 -5.54 -12.45 -0.92
C GLY A 189 -4.47 -13.12 -0.05
N LEU A 190 -3.58 -12.30 0.47
CA LEU A 190 -2.47 -12.72 1.30
C LEU A 190 -2.67 -12.19 2.73
N PHE A 191 -2.74 -13.12 3.69
CA PHE A 191 -2.94 -12.82 5.10
C PHE A 191 -1.62 -13.00 5.86
N PHE A 192 -1.13 -11.93 6.47
CA PHE A 192 0.05 -11.97 7.33
C PHE A 192 -0.39 -12.16 8.78
N VAL A 193 -0.26 -13.38 9.28
CA VAL A 193 -0.75 -13.76 10.60
C VAL A 193 0.29 -13.51 11.69
N LEU A 194 -0.18 -13.18 12.88
CA LEU A 194 0.62 -13.22 14.09
C LEU A 194 0.61 -14.63 14.67
N GLY A 195 1.76 -15.15 15.01
CA GLY A 195 1.90 -16.54 15.49
C GLY A 195 1.09 -16.82 16.73
N ASN A 196 1.07 -15.89 17.70
CA ASN A 196 0.26 -16.04 18.93
C ASN A 196 -1.25 -16.04 18.64
N SER A 197 -1.71 -15.22 17.70
CA SER A 197 -3.13 -15.20 17.31
C SER A 197 -3.52 -16.47 16.58
N LEU A 198 -2.65 -16.96 15.70
CA LEU A 198 -2.87 -18.23 15.01
C LEU A 198 -2.95 -19.41 15.99
N GLN A 199 -2.03 -19.48 16.93
CA GLN A 199 -2.04 -20.52 17.98
C GLN A 199 -3.32 -20.47 18.79
N THR A 200 -3.72 -19.28 19.26
CA THR A 200 -4.96 -19.10 20.02
C THR A 200 -6.18 -19.55 19.22
N ARG A 201 -6.21 -19.22 17.93
CA ARG A 201 -7.34 -19.61 17.06
C ARG A 201 -7.44 -21.13 16.91
N VAL A 202 -6.31 -21.81 16.73
CA VAL A 202 -6.27 -23.29 16.67
C VAL A 202 -6.74 -23.92 17.96
N GLU A 203 -6.29 -23.42 19.12
CA GLU A 203 -6.65 -23.92 20.43
C GLU A 203 -8.15 -23.75 20.74
N LYS A 204 -8.76 -22.69 20.24
CA LYS A 204 -10.19 -22.40 20.43
C LYS A 204 -11.10 -22.99 19.36
N SER A 205 -10.55 -23.58 18.33
CA SER A 205 -11.28 -24.26 17.27
C SER A 205 -10.60 -25.58 16.95
N SER A 206 -10.02 -25.73 15.76
CA SER A 206 -9.20 -26.90 15.38
C SER A 206 -8.27 -26.55 14.23
N ALA A 207 -7.30 -27.41 13.96
CA ALA A 207 -6.45 -27.29 12.77
C ALA A 207 -7.29 -27.32 11.47
N THR A 208 -8.27 -28.21 11.41
CA THR A 208 -9.18 -28.33 10.26
C THR A 208 -9.97 -27.05 10.03
N ASP A 209 -10.49 -26.43 11.09
CA ASP A 209 -11.23 -25.17 11.00
C ASP A 209 -10.36 -24.01 10.48
N VAL A 210 -9.11 -23.95 10.92
CA VAL A 210 -8.17 -22.92 10.46
C VAL A 210 -7.78 -23.15 8.97
N GLN A 211 -7.59 -24.39 8.57
CA GLN A 211 -7.35 -24.73 7.16
C GLN A 211 -8.54 -24.33 6.29
N ALA A 212 -9.77 -24.59 6.76
CA ALA A 212 -10.98 -24.19 6.06
C ALA A 212 -11.12 -22.65 5.98
N LEU A 213 -10.75 -21.93 7.06
CA LEU A 213 -10.77 -20.47 7.10
C LEU A 213 -9.98 -19.85 5.94
N TYR A 214 -8.78 -20.34 5.70
CA TYR A 214 -7.87 -19.77 4.69
C TYR A 214 -7.92 -20.47 3.33
N GLN A 215 -8.87 -21.38 3.12
CA GLN A 215 -8.99 -22.09 1.84
C GLN A 215 -9.03 -21.12 0.66
N GLY A 216 -8.15 -21.33 -0.32
CA GLY A 216 -8.02 -20.47 -1.49
C GLY A 216 -7.25 -19.17 -1.27
N GLN A 217 -6.80 -18.91 -0.04
CA GLN A 217 -6.02 -17.73 0.33
C GLN A 217 -4.58 -18.11 0.64
N CYS A 218 -3.67 -17.14 0.62
CA CYS A 218 -2.28 -17.34 1.03
C CYS A 218 -2.06 -16.84 2.45
N VAL A 219 -1.12 -17.47 3.16
CA VAL A 219 -0.75 -17.11 4.53
C VAL A 219 0.76 -16.86 4.60
N GLY A 220 1.15 -15.64 4.90
CA GLY A 220 2.48 -15.26 5.33
C GLY A 220 2.48 -14.99 6.84
N ILE A 221 3.61 -14.54 7.35
CA ILE A 221 3.76 -14.29 8.80
C ILE A 221 4.09 -12.84 9.10
N GLN A 222 3.66 -12.36 10.28
CA GLN A 222 3.96 -11.03 10.80
C GLN A 222 4.82 -11.09 12.09
N GLY A 223 5.41 -12.23 12.37
CA GLY A 223 6.11 -12.53 13.62
C GLY A 223 5.16 -13.17 14.65
N TRP A 224 5.72 -13.46 15.85
CA TRP A 224 4.95 -14.12 16.90
C TRP A 224 3.94 -13.19 17.56
N GLN A 225 4.32 -11.93 17.78
CA GLN A 225 3.46 -10.90 18.35
C GLN A 225 3.68 -9.56 17.65
N TYR A 226 2.71 -8.67 17.75
CA TYR A 226 2.75 -7.35 17.12
C TYR A 226 3.72 -6.43 17.86
N ARG A 227 4.99 -6.51 17.49
CA ARG A 227 6.08 -5.79 18.10
C ARG A 227 7.15 -5.46 17.04
N SER A 228 7.80 -4.31 17.18
CA SER A 228 8.92 -3.96 16.29
C SER A 228 10.03 -5.01 16.38
N HIS A 229 10.44 -5.52 15.23
CA HIS A 229 11.51 -6.50 15.11
C HIS A 229 12.88 -5.87 14.85
N SER A 230 12.99 -4.53 14.87
CA SER A 230 14.26 -3.82 14.63
C SER A 230 15.23 -3.90 15.82
N HIS A 231 14.74 -3.84 17.04
CA HIS A 231 15.56 -3.83 18.27
C HIS A 231 15.18 -4.95 19.26
N TRP A 232 14.24 -5.80 18.92
CA TRP A 232 13.82 -6.88 19.78
C TRP A 232 14.85 -8.01 19.75
N VAL A 233 15.34 -8.43 20.92
CA VAL A 233 16.39 -9.47 21.04
C VAL A 233 15.93 -10.82 20.44
N ASP A 234 14.65 -11.16 20.59
CA ASP A 234 14.06 -12.40 20.12
C ASP A 234 13.47 -12.32 18.70
N TRP A 235 13.86 -11.35 17.90
CA TRP A 235 13.27 -11.12 16.58
C TRP A 235 13.40 -12.35 15.65
N GLN A 236 14.53 -13.06 15.69
CA GLN A 236 14.73 -14.24 14.85
C GLN A 236 13.83 -15.39 15.28
N SER A 237 13.74 -15.66 16.59
CA SER A 237 12.87 -16.74 17.10
C SER A 237 11.39 -16.42 16.89
N SER A 238 10.99 -15.15 16.97
CA SER A 238 9.65 -14.71 16.62
C SER A 238 9.27 -15.09 15.19
N ILE A 239 10.18 -14.86 14.25
CA ILE A 239 9.96 -15.15 12.82
C ILE A 239 9.98 -16.67 12.58
N THR A 240 10.99 -17.38 13.06
CA THR A 240 11.12 -18.83 12.81
C THR A 240 9.99 -19.63 13.46
N ARG A 241 9.58 -19.27 14.66
CA ARG A 241 8.47 -19.91 15.37
C ARG A 241 7.15 -19.71 14.63
N SER A 242 6.90 -18.50 14.15
CA SER A 242 5.69 -18.18 13.38
C SER A 242 5.66 -18.90 12.04
N ALA A 243 6.77 -18.92 11.32
CA ALA A 243 6.90 -19.62 10.05
C ALA A 243 6.67 -21.13 10.21
N SER A 244 7.28 -21.76 11.22
CA SER A 244 7.09 -23.17 11.50
C SER A 244 5.63 -23.50 11.80
N LEU A 245 4.96 -22.70 12.62
CA LEU A 245 3.55 -22.91 12.95
C LEU A 245 2.67 -22.81 11.71
N ALA A 246 2.81 -21.75 10.94
CA ALA A 246 2.01 -21.53 9.74
C ALA A 246 2.25 -22.59 8.67
N GLN A 247 3.50 -22.93 8.41
CA GLN A 247 3.87 -23.94 7.42
C GLN A 247 3.37 -25.34 7.79
N ASN A 248 3.51 -25.74 9.05
CA ASN A 248 3.06 -27.05 9.51
C ASN A 248 1.53 -27.15 9.54
N LEU A 249 0.86 -26.06 9.91
CA LEU A 249 -0.60 -26.05 10.00
C LEU A 249 -1.27 -25.95 8.62
N MET A 250 -0.73 -25.14 7.73
CA MET A 250 -1.32 -24.81 6.44
C MET A 250 -0.31 -24.89 5.29
N PRO A 251 0.27 -26.08 5.01
CA PRO A 251 1.34 -26.20 4.00
C PRO A 251 0.91 -25.79 2.59
N GLU A 252 -0.38 -25.91 2.28
CA GLU A 252 -0.92 -25.53 0.96
C GLU A 252 -1.13 -24.03 0.80
N ASN A 253 -1.31 -23.31 1.90
CA ASN A 253 -1.58 -21.86 1.92
C ASN A 253 -0.33 -21.03 2.22
N TYR A 254 0.61 -21.63 2.94
CA TYR A 254 1.79 -20.92 3.41
C TYR A 254 2.67 -20.44 2.25
N VAL A 255 3.07 -19.17 2.35
CA VAL A 255 4.08 -18.55 1.49
C VAL A 255 5.22 -18.03 2.36
N PRO A 256 6.49 -18.15 1.95
CA PRO A 256 7.65 -17.81 2.79
C PRO A 256 7.90 -16.30 2.82
N LEU A 257 6.94 -15.55 3.34
CA LEU A 257 6.98 -14.10 3.44
C LEU A 257 6.78 -13.65 4.89
N PHE A 258 7.59 -12.69 5.31
CA PHE A 258 7.47 -12.00 6.59
C PHE A 258 7.15 -10.53 6.36
N ARG A 259 6.09 -10.04 7.00
CA ARG A 259 5.79 -8.61 7.04
C ARG A 259 6.16 -8.04 8.41
N PRO A 260 7.16 -7.16 8.47
CA PRO A 260 7.55 -6.58 9.75
C PRO A 260 6.46 -5.66 10.31
N PRO A 261 6.07 -5.81 11.58
CA PRO A 261 5.20 -4.86 12.26
C PRO A 261 5.77 -3.43 12.13
N TYR A 262 4.92 -2.47 11.81
CA TYR A 262 5.28 -1.06 11.54
C TYR A 262 6.23 -0.85 10.34
N GLY A 263 6.49 -1.87 9.53
CA GLY A 263 7.54 -1.83 8.53
C GLY A 263 8.96 -1.80 9.12
N GLN A 264 9.11 -2.01 10.42
CA GLN A 264 10.38 -1.89 11.14
C GLN A 264 11.13 -3.21 11.15
N ARG A 265 12.35 -3.21 10.62
CA ARG A 265 13.24 -4.37 10.55
C ARG A 265 14.69 -3.89 10.55
N ARG A 266 15.60 -4.84 10.76
CA ARG A 266 17.04 -4.58 10.79
C ARG A 266 17.58 -4.48 9.36
N SER A 267 18.43 -3.48 9.12
CA SER A 267 19.11 -3.31 7.83
C SER A 267 20.15 -4.42 7.55
N ASP A 268 20.63 -5.11 8.59
CA ASP A 268 21.63 -6.19 8.52
C ASP A 268 21.01 -7.60 8.52
N SER A 269 19.73 -7.73 8.18
CA SER A 269 18.97 -8.98 8.32
C SER A 269 18.94 -9.87 7.07
N GLN A 270 19.53 -9.43 5.95
CA GLN A 270 19.46 -10.15 4.67
C GLN A 270 19.96 -11.59 4.79
N GLY A 271 21.10 -11.80 5.44
CA GLY A 271 21.68 -13.15 5.62
C GLY A 271 20.75 -14.07 6.39
N PHE A 272 20.08 -13.59 7.41
CA PHE A 272 19.09 -14.37 8.17
C PHE A 272 17.93 -14.80 7.28
N PHE A 273 17.31 -13.87 6.53
CA PHE A 273 16.18 -14.19 5.66
C PHE A 273 16.57 -15.16 4.55
N GLN A 274 17.76 -15.02 3.97
CA GLN A 274 18.29 -15.97 2.99
C GLN A 274 18.47 -17.36 3.60
N SER A 275 19.03 -17.45 4.82
CA SER A 275 19.23 -18.74 5.51
C SER A 275 17.92 -19.44 5.84
N GLN A 276 16.84 -18.69 6.06
CA GLN A 276 15.52 -19.23 6.35
C GLN A 276 14.64 -19.46 5.11
N GLY A 277 15.12 -19.07 3.93
CA GLY A 277 14.33 -19.13 2.71
C GLY A 277 13.12 -18.21 2.74
N LEU A 278 13.20 -17.11 3.50
CA LEU A 278 12.14 -16.11 3.66
C LEU A 278 12.48 -14.82 2.91
N GLN A 279 11.44 -14.11 2.47
CA GLN A 279 11.54 -12.75 1.99
C GLN A 279 10.70 -11.81 2.86
N VAL A 280 11.05 -10.54 2.85
CA VAL A 280 10.29 -9.49 3.53
C VAL A 280 9.26 -8.92 2.57
N ALA A 281 8.00 -8.83 3.00
CA ALA A 281 6.94 -8.22 2.23
C ALA A 281 6.56 -6.87 2.85
N LEU A 282 6.82 -5.79 2.14
CA LEU A 282 6.42 -4.43 2.46
C LEU A 282 5.11 -4.10 1.74
N TRP A 283 4.76 -2.85 1.60
CA TRP A 283 3.55 -2.41 0.91
C TRP A 283 3.76 -1.04 0.26
N ASP A 284 2.90 -0.70 -0.70
CA ASP A 284 2.89 0.60 -1.37
C ASP A 284 1.70 1.45 -0.93
N ILE A 285 0.59 0.80 -0.60
CA ILE A 285 -0.69 1.45 -0.32
C ILE A 285 -1.18 1.01 1.04
N ASP A 286 -1.02 1.90 2.03
CA ASP A 286 -1.55 1.70 3.38
C ASP A 286 -2.96 2.28 3.45
N SER A 287 -3.96 1.43 3.72
CA SER A 287 -5.34 1.85 3.86
C SER A 287 -5.58 2.70 5.11
N GLU A 288 -4.67 2.63 6.09
CA GLU A 288 -4.83 3.24 7.41
C GLU A 288 -6.15 2.85 8.11
N ASP A 289 -6.64 1.64 7.84
CA ASP A 289 -7.87 1.13 8.43
C ASP A 289 -7.78 0.93 9.96
N GLU A 290 -6.57 0.82 10.50
CA GLU A 290 -6.31 0.80 11.94
C GLU A 290 -6.29 2.20 12.58
N ALA A 291 -6.19 3.27 11.80
CA ALA A 291 -6.14 4.64 12.31
C ALA A 291 -7.49 5.05 12.92
N GLY A 292 -7.49 5.37 14.22
CA GLY A 292 -8.72 5.69 14.94
C GLY A 292 -9.47 6.93 14.41
N LYS A 293 -8.78 7.82 13.70
CA LYS A 293 -9.35 9.06 13.15
C LYS A 293 -10.01 8.90 11.79
N LEU A 294 -9.67 7.84 11.04
CA LEU A 294 -10.23 7.62 9.71
C LEU A 294 -11.51 6.77 9.79
N LYS A 295 -12.55 7.21 9.11
CA LYS A 295 -13.75 6.42 8.89
C LYS A 295 -13.51 5.39 7.76
N ALA A 296 -14.38 4.40 7.66
CA ALA A 296 -14.25 3.35 6.63
C ALA A 296 -14.30 3.92 5.20
N ASP A 297 -15.14 4.92 4.94
CA ASP A 297 -15.23 5.58 3.64
C ASP A 297 -14.00 6.43 3.33
N GLU A 298 -13.41 7.08 4.33
CA GLU A 298 -12.14 7.81 4.18
C GLU A 298 -10.98 6.88 3.88
N SER A 299 -10.92 5.71 4.53
CA SER A 299 -9.94 4.66 4.25
C SER A 299 -10.10 4.13 2.81
N ALA A 300 -11.32 3.85 2.38
CA ALA A 300 -11.62 3.42 1.02
C ALA A 300 -11.22 4.46 -0.03
N ASN A 301 -11.54 5.73 0.18
CA ASN A 301 -11.16 6.83 -0.70
C ASN A 301 -9.64 7.01 -0.77
N ARG A 302 -8.95 6.86 0.36
CA ARG A 302 -7.48 6.88 0.41
C ARG A 302 -6.89 5.79 -0.46
N VAL A 303 -7.36 4.56 -0.33
CA VAL A 303 -6.87 3.44 -1.13
C VAL A 303 -7.12 3.69 -2.61
N LEU A 304 -8.31 4.10 -3.01
CA LEU A 304 -8.62 4.41 -4.41
C LEU A 304 -7.70 5.49 -4.97
N THR A 305 -7.50 6.58 -4.25
CA THR A 305 -6.61 7.68 -4.68
C THR A 305 -5.18 7.18 -4.89
N LEU A 306 -4.67 6.36 -3.97
CA LEU A 306 -3.32 5.80 -4.09
C LEU A 306 -3.21 4.74 -5.19
N MET A 307 -4.27 3.97 -5.46
CA MET A 307 -4.32 3.07 -6.61
C MET A 307 -4.22 3.84 -7.93
N LEU A 308 -4.90 4.97 -8.03
CA LEU A 308 -4.81 5.87 -9.19
C LEU A 308 -3.41 6.49 -9.34
N LEU A 309 -2.83 6.92 -8.23
CA LEU A 309 -1.49 7.54 -8.20
C LEU A 309 -0.39 6.52 -8.57
N TRP A 310 -0.40 5.34 -7.96
CA TRP A 310 0.68 4.38 -8.08
C TRP A 310 0.46 3.30 -9.14
N ARG A 311 -0.76 3.10 -9.59
CA ARG A 311 -1.17 2.25 -10.71
C ARG A 311 -0.92 0.76 -10.52
N ARG A 312 -0.15 0.36 -9.53
CA ARG A 312 0.13 -1.01 -9.11
C ARG A 312 0.59 -1.03 -7.67
N GLY A 313 0.59 -2.17 -7.06
CA GLY A 313 1.20 -2.32 -5.75
C GLY A 313 0.48 -3.25 -4.79
N ILE A 314 1.09 -3.36 -3.62
CA ILE A 314 0.59 -4.15 -2.50
C ILE A 314 -0.24 -3.24 -1.60
N ILE A 315 -1.49 -3.62 -1.35
CA ILE A 315 -2.43 -2.87 -0.52
C ILE A 315 -2.49 -3.52 0.86
N LEU A 316 -2.31 -2.71 1.90
CA LEU A 316 -2.36 -3.12 3.30
C LEU A 316 -3.71 -2.79 3.92
N PHE A 317 -4.42 -3.82 4.37
CA PHE A 317 -5.52 -3.78 5.31
C PHE A 317 -5.20 -4.61 6.56
N HIS A 318 -6.03 -4.51 7.59
CA HIS A 318 -5.98 -5.36 8.78
C HIS A 318 -7.26 -6.19 8.86
N ASP A 319 -7.14 -7.50 8.90
CA ASP A 319 -8.29 -8.40 8.95
C ASP A 319 -8.94 -8.49 10.34
N THR A 320 -8.37 -7.77 11.31
CA THR A 320 -8.96 -7.57 12.64
C THR A 320 -9.78 -6.28 12.74
N GLN A 321 -9.84 -5.46 11.69
CA GLN A 321 -10.53 -4.17 11.68
C GLN A 321 -11.86 -4.24 10.92
N ASP A 322 -12.91 -3.67 11.51
CA ASP A 322 -14.23 -3.61 10.88
C ASP A 322 -14.27 -2.79 9.59
N LYS A 323 -13.40 -1.80 9.48
CA LYS A 323 -13.37 -0.89 8.34
C LYS A 323 -13.10 -1.58 7.02
N ALA A 324 -12.29 -2.65 7.00
CA ALA A 324 -12.02 -3.43 5.81
C ALA A 324 -13.28 -4.07 5.23
N ARG A 325 -14.23 -4.47 6.10
CA ARG A 325 -15.52 -5.04 5.67
C ARG A 325 -16.39 -4.07 4.89
N ILE A 326 -16.25 -2.78 5.17
CA ILE A 326 -16.99 -1.70 4.50
C ILE A 326 -16.21 -1.19 3.29
N ALA A 327 -14.91 -0.97 3.47
CA ALA A 327 -14.04 -0.39 2.44
C ALA A 327 -13.86 -1.32 1.22
N LEU A 328 -13.65 -2.61 1.44
CA LEU A 328 -13.31 -3.55 0.38
C LEU A 328 -14.46 -3.74 -0.63
N PRO A 329 -15.72 -4.00 -0.23
CA PRO A 329 -16.83 -4.09 -1.18
C PRO A 329 -17.02 -2.80 -2.01
N TRP A 330 -16.85 -1.64 -1.38
CA TRP A 330 -16.93 -0.37 -2.10
C TRP A 330 -15.82 -0.23 -3.14
N LEU A 331 -14.57 -0.57 -2.77
CA LEU A 331 -13.44 -0.53 -3.70
C LEU A 331 -13.65 -1.46 -4.91
N LEU A 332 -14.10 -2.69 -4.67
CA LEU A 332 -14.36 -3.63 -5.74
C LEU A 332 -15.46 -3.13 -6.68
N HIS A 333 -16.52 -2.56 -6.12
CA HIS A 333 -17.60 -1.97 -6.92
C HIS A 333 -17.10 -0.76 -7.73
N ALA A 334 -16.35 0.15 -7.10
CA ALA A 334 -15.85 1.35 -7.75
C ALA A 334 -14.86 1.05 -8.89
N THR A 335 -14.16 -0.08 -8.83
CA THR A 335 -13.10 -0.47 -9.77
C THR A 335 -13.47 -1.61 -10.70
N ALA A 336 -14.69 -2.16 -10.62
CA ALA A 336 -15.10 -3.36 -11.34
C ALA A 336 -14.94 -3.27 -12.87
N GLU A 337 -15.12 -2.09 -13.45
CA GLU A 337 -15.05 -1.85 -14.89
C GLU A 337 -13.80 -1.06 -15.31
N SER A 338 -12.86 -0.85 -14.40
CA SER A 338 -11.68 0.00 -14.59
C SER A 338 -10.56 -0.65 -15.42
N GLY A 339 -10.66 -1.95 -15.68
CA GLY A 339 -9.60 -2.70 -16.35
C GLY A 339 -8.42 -3.06 -15.45
N LEU A 340 -8.50 -2.77 -14.14
CA LEU A 340 -7.48 -3.25 -13.20
C LEU A 340 -7.67 -4.73 -12.89
N GLY A 341 -6.58 -5.38 -12.48
CA GLY A 341 -6.58 -6.77 -12.04
C GLY A 341 -6.18 -6.90 -10.56
N TRP A 342 -6.72 -7.94 -9.93
CA TRP A 342 -6.35 -8.35 -8.60
C TRP A 342 -5.40 -9.54 -8.70
N GLN A 343 -4.15 -9.31 -8.28
CA GLN A 343 -3.10 -10.33 -8.35
C GLN A 343 -3.48 -11.55 -7.50
N ASP A 344 -3.38 -12.72 -8.09
CA ASP A 344 -3.47 -13.96 -7.33
C ASP A 344 -2.22 -14.12 -6.47
N CYS A 345 -2.38 -14.18 -5.15
CA CYS A 345 -1.27 -14.29 -4.22
C CYS A 345 -0.43 -15.56 -4.44
N ARG A 346 -1.04 -16.61 -4.99
CA ARG A 346 -0.36 -17.88 -5.28
C ARG A 346 0.66 -17.77 -6.42
N GLU A 347 0.54 -16.73 -7.25
CA GLU A 347 1.39 -16.48 -8.42
C GLU A 347 2.37 -15.31 -8.20
N ALA A 348 2.08 -14.43 -7.25
CA ALA A 348 2.82 -13.18 -7.05
C ALA A 348 4.29 -13.37 -6.63
N PHE A 349 4.62 -14.49 -5.99
CA PHE A 349 5.93 -14.73 -5.35
C PHE A 349 6.52 -16.09 -5.70
N ARG A 350 6.25 -16.61 -6.87
CA ARG A 350 6.82 -17.82 -7.41
C ARG A 350 8.22 -17.58 -7.98
#